data_450911e04421a4f6c6893a8fa84efa11
#
_entry.id   450911e04421a4f6c6893a8fa84efa11
#
_cell.length_a   1.000
_cell.length_b   1.000
_cell.length_c   1.000
_cell.angle_alpha   90.00
_cell.angle_beta   90.00
_cell.angle_gamma   90.00
#
_symmetry.space_group_name_H-M   'P 1'
#
loop_
_entity.id
_entity.type
_entity.pdbx_description
1 polymer ?
#
loop_
_entity_poly.entity_id
_entity_poly.type
_entity_poly.pdbx_seq_one_letter_code
_entity_poly.pdbx_strand_id
1 'polypeptide(L)'
;MRVTRSSRVMGMALGMLALGQAQVYAWAPSAAETESVSKSGDFGGYLSNATAWLNQKAPSAPNEAALATLLKDPLFATVLAQRQLIAKTGADKMSAFAKADPSNAAFLAWLLGNRKALELYLEAATPTGLADREKNMWTHKPEALGIWKQVYTADPESKDGMYLKMAIGMAINPPPAEGTHSKIAINPVGRYKYFKTADKNNELVKSFRGLSSWEYSKLFCNNGPTASDEEFTWGREMLRTFRPDFAVDGKTCDIVSMVWRRASPNPYTGMQTMLQGGGKCGPRAFFGVFINQAFGIPSIGVGQPAHACIAFKAADPSAEPQPGSIWKVVYGGGWIVSRCDGLKGPDFVEGVEARLREVQFAQVEHLRWLASSLTAKESSAAALAIAKKIAEQKPASKVDLNATGKAEEAEAEPGTVAASRFGTSKPAAKPAKPTVPVGNGKADQPLKAKAGVIQVEAGDFFATAGKPAWGGLPSVMLLDSYSGGKQIYFQQQMQFQWADYSIDVPATGSYAITMKAACINVDQLLEVCSGTNVIAKVDIPLSFGLWIETKPVELKLAKGVQTLRVQTPVSVAQENHKRGIALKSFALKTK
;
A
#
# COMPACT_ATOMS: atom_id res chain seq x y z
N MET A 1 -40.13 -63.28 60.07
CA MET A 1 -41.16 -63.18 61.13
C MET A 1 -41.78 -61.78 61.07
N ARG A 2 -43.11 -61.74 60.83
CA ARG A 2 -44.11 -60.69 61.10
C ARG A 2 -43.75 -59.24 60.66
N VAL A 3 -44.30 -58.68 59.56
CA VAL A 3 -45.70 -58.19 59.35
C VAL A 3 -46.16 -57.23 60.45
N THR A 4 -46.35 -55.98 60.14
CA THR A 4 -47.61 -55.24 60.36
C THR A 4 -47.73 -54.00 59.51
N ARG A 5 -48.89 -53.87 58.88
CA ARG A 5 -49.47 -52.72 58.14
C ARG A 5 -50.07 -51.71 59.10
N SER A 6 -50.12 -50.44 58.71
CA SER A 6 -51.27 -49.54 58.93
C SER A 6 -51.03 -48.26 58.15
N SER A 7 -51.65 -47.87 57.18
CA SER A 7 -52.99 -47.31 56.78
C SER A 7 -53.22 -45.86 57.24
N ARG A 8 -53.30 -44.96 56.22
CA ARG A 8 -54.18 -43.78 56.04
C ARG A 8 -53.95 -42.55 56.92
N VAL A 9 -53.72 -41.41 56.25
CA VAL A 9 -54.74 -40.35 56.15
C VAL A 9 -54.41 -39.40 55.00
N MET A 10 -55.44 -39.16 54.17
CA MET A 10 -55.52 -38.29 53.04
C MET A 10 -55.81 -36.87 53.55
N GLY A 11 -54.91 -35.90 53.27
CA GLY A 11 -55.12 -34.47 53.51
C GLY A 11 -54.98 -33.72 52.21
N MET A 12 -56.08 -33.34 51.58
CA MET A 12 -56.14 -32.36 50.50
C MET A 12 -55.75 -31.00 51.07
N ALA A 13 -54.61 -30.44 50.62
CA ALA A 13 -54.29 -29.00 50.74
C ALA A 13 -54.35 -28.45 49.32
N LEU A 14 -55.41 -27.71 48.99
CA LEU A 14 -55.45 -26.79 47.85
C LEU A 14 -54.39 -25.70 48.08
N GLY A 15 -53.23 -25.85 47.49
CA GLY A 15 -52.24 -24.77 47.34
C GLY A 15 -52.61 -23.95 46.12
N MET A 16 -53.09 -22.73 46.32
CA MET A 16 -53.20 -21.73 45.26
C MET A 16 -51.83 -21.55 44.58
N LEU A 17 -51.71 -22.02 43.34
CA LEU A 17 -50.65 -21.59 42.43
C LEU A 17 -50.93 -20.15 42.08
N ALA A 18 -50.31 -19.23 42.82
CA ALA A 18 -50.08 -17.88 42.34
C ALA A 18 -49.13 -17.98 41.14
N LEU A 19 -49.68 -18.03 39.96
CA LEU A 19 -48.98 -17.73 38.73
C LEU A 19 -48.54 -16.26 38.83
N GLY A 20 -47.37 -16.04 39.43
CA GLY A 20 -46.64 -14.81 39.24
C GLY A 20 -46.35 -14.71 37.74
N GLN A 21 -47.10 -13.92 37.03
CA GLN A 21 -46.71 -13.43 35.72
C GLN A 21 -45.41 -12.66 35.96
N ALA A 22 -44.27 -13.33 35.81
CA ALA A 22 -43.02 -12.65 35.56
C ALA A 22 -43.29 -11.82 34.31
N GLN A 23 -43.44 -10.53 34.46
CA GLN A 23 -43.33 -9.57 33.37
C GLN A 23 -41.95 -9.83 32.74
N VAL A 24 -41.93 -10.60 31.69
CA VAL A 24 -40.78 -10.72 30.82
C VAL A 24 -40.60 -9.31 30.24
N TYR A 25 -39.82 -8.49 30.87
CA TYR A 25 -39.37 -7.23 30.27
C TYR A 25 -38.71 -7.65 28.95
N ALA A 26 -39.40 -7.39 27.86
CA ALA A 26 -38.83 -7.62 26.54
C ALA A 26 -37.55 -6.77 26.44
N TRP A 27 -36.42 -7.45 26.35
CA TRP A 27 -35.15 -6.73 26.15
C TRP A 27 -35.26 -5.76 24.98
N ALA A 28 -34.86 -4.53 25.19
CA ALA A 28 -34.88 -3.48 24.17
C ALA A 28 -33.46 -2.90 24.01
N PRO A 29 -32.94 -2.88 22.78
CA PRO A 29 -31.62 -2.32 22.54
C PRO A 29 -31.61 -0.83 22.85
N SER A 30 -30.58 -0.40 23.60
CA SER A 30 -30.42 1.01 23.96
C SER A 30 -28.94 1.34 24.17
N ALA A 31 -28.63 2.64 24.22
CA ALA A 31 -27.28 3.10 24.56
C ALA A 31 -26.89 2.66 25.99
N ALA A 32 -27.83 2.63 26.92
CA ALA A 32 -27.61 2.15 28.29
C ALA A 32 -27.24 0.67 28.32
N GLU A 33 -27.86 -0.17 27.49
CA GLU A 33 -27.53 -1.59 27.35
C GLU A 33 -26.11 -1.79 26.81
N THR A 34 -25.71 -1.04 25.79
CA THR A 34 -24.33 -1.13 25.25
C THR A 34 -23.28 -0.67 26.26
N GLU A 35 -23.57 0.33 27.05
CA GLU A 35 -22.70 0.78 28.15
C GLU A 35 -22.64 -0.28 29.26
N SER A 36 -23.79 -0.84 29.66
CA SER A 36 -23.90 -1.88 30.69
C SER A 36 -23.12 -3.13 30.30
N VAL A 37 -23.31 -3.65 29.09
CA VAL A 37 -22.59 -4.86 28.64
C VAL A 37 -21.08 -4.61 28.53
N SER A 38 -20.68 -3.43 28.11
CA SER A 38 -19.26 -3.08 28.02
C SER A 38 -18.58 -3.03 29.39
N LYS A 39 -19.30 -2.59 30.43
CA LYS A 39 -18.82 -2.56 31.83
C LYS A 39 -18.87 -3.92 32.50
N SER A 40 -19.97 -4.65 32.36
CA SER A 40 -20.16 -5.99 32.98
C SER A 40 -19.37 -7.07 32.29
N GLY A 41 -19.16 -6.94 31.00
CA GLY A 41 -18.56 -7.97 30.14
C GLY A 41 -19.53 -9.12 29.84
N ASP A 42 -20.84 -8.96 30.03
CA ASP A 42 -21.83 -10.01 29.69
C ASP A 42 -22.19 -9.98 28.20
N PHE A 43 -21.20 -10.17 27.35
CA PHE A 43 -21.41 -10.24 25.89
C PHE A 43 -22.18 -11.50 25.46
N GLY A 44 -22.16 -12.56 26.25
CA GLY A 44 -22.95 -13.77 25.98
C GLY A 44 -24.45 -13.52 26.11
N GLY A 45 -24.87 -12.91 27.23
CA GLY A 45 -26.24 -12.47 27.45
C GLY A 45 -26.70 -11.46 26.39
N TYR A 46 -25.88 -10.46 26.09
CA TYR A 46 -26.19 -9.49 25.04
C TYR A 46 -26.38 -10.15 23.66
N LEU A 47 -25.48 -11.05 23.27
CA LEU A 47 -25.57 -11.78 22.00
C LEU A 47 -26.87 -12.56 21.87
N SER A 48 -27.29 -13.25 22.96
CA SER A 48 -28.53 -14.01 23.01
C SER A 48 -29.75 -13.11 22.87
N ASN A 49 -29.80 -12.01 23.63
CA ASN A 49 -30.88 -11.04 23.62
C ASN A 49 -31.00 -10.34 22.25
N ALA A 50 -29.88 -9.88 21.70
CA ALA A 50 -29.81 -9.25 20.37
C ALA A 50 -30.28 -10.22 19.28
N THR A 51 -29.87 -11.49 19.34
CA THR A 51 -30.33 -12.52 18.40
C THR A 51 -31.83 -12.74 18.49
N ALA A 52 -32.38 -12.87 19.72
CA ALA A 52 -33.81 -13.04 19.92
C ALA A 52 -34.63 -11.84 19.39
N TRP A 53 -34.16 -10.62 19.69
CA TRP A 53 -34.79 -9.38 19.23
C TRP A 53 -34.79 -9.27 17.71
N LEU A 54 -33.66 -9.56 17.03
CA LEU A 54 -33.57 -9.56 15.58
C LEU A 54 -34.51 -10.56 14.93
N ASN A 55 -34.64 -11.77 15.51
CA ASN A 55 -35.58 -12.79 15.03
C ASN A 55 -37.05 -12.36 15.21
N GLN A 56 -37.39 -11.68 16.30
CA GLN A 56 -38.75 -11.15 16.53
C GLN A 56 -39.11 -10.06 15.49
N LYS A 57 -38.13 -9.26 15.05
CA LYS A 57 -38.33 -8.17 14.07
C LYS A 57 -38.28 -8.65 12.62
N ALA A 58 -37.64 -9.78 12.37
CA ALA A 58 -37.52 -10.33 11.02
C ALA A 58 -38.90 -10.80 10.50
N PRO A 59 -39.23 -10.52 9.23
CA PRO A 59 -40.49 -11.00 8.65
C PRO A 59 -40.51 -12.53 8.55
N SER A 60 -41.67 -13.13 8.81
CA SER A 60 -41.84 -14.58 8.73
C SER A 60 -41.68 -15.11 7.29
N ALA A 61 -42.00 -14.30 6.29
CA ALA A 61 -41.80 -14.60 4.88
C ALA A 61 -40.93 -13.49 4.25
N PRO A 62 -39.60 -13.57 4.37
CA PRO A 62 -38.73 -12.53 3.91
C PRO A 62 -38.68 -12.43 2.38
N ASN A 63 -38.87 -11.22 1.87
CA ASN A 63 -38.64 -10.85 0.48
C ASN A 63 -37.68 -9.66 0.39
N GLU A 64 -37.19 -9.37 -0.79
CA GLU A 64 -36.18 -8.35 -1.00
C GLU A 64 -36.60 -6.94 -0.48
N ALA A 65 -37.85 -6.53 -0.75
CA ALA A 65 -38.38 -5.24 -0.33
C ALA A 65 -38.53 -5.13 1.20
N ALA A 66 -39.06 -6.18 1.84
CA ALA A 66 -39.22 -6.23 3.29
C ALA A 66 -37.85 -6.20 4.00
N LEU A 67 -36.89 -6.99 3.53
CA LEU A 67 -35.53 -6.99 4.10
C LEU A 67 -34.80 -5.67 3.85
N ALA A 68 -34.94 -5.08 2.67
CA ALA A 68 -34.36 -3.77 2.38
C ALA A 68 -34.93 -2.68 3.29
N THR A 69 -36.23 -2.71 3.59
CA THR A 69 -36.88 -1.79 4.53
C THR A 69 -36.37 -2.00 5.95
N LEU A 70 -36.26 -3.24 6.38
CA LEU A 70 -35.77 -3.59 7.72
C LEU A 70 -34.33 -3.16 7.95
N LEU A 71 -33.45 -3.37 6.97
CA LEU A 71 -32.05 -2.98 7.04
C LEU A 71 -31.83 -1.46 6.96
N LYS A 72 -32.83 -0.69 6.52
CA LYS A 72 -32.82 0.77 6.58
C LYS A 72 -33.17 1.32 7.97
N ASP A 73 -33.84 0.53 8.82
CA ASP A 73 -34.09 0.92 10.20
C ASP A 73 -32.76 1.10 10.95
N PRO A 74 -32.46 2.30 11.46
CA PRO A 74 -31.17 2.57 12.09
C PRO A 74 -30.91 1.71 13.32
N LEU A 75 -31.95 1.43 14.12
CA LEU A 75 -31.81 0.63 15.33
C LEU A 75 -31.56 -0.83 14.97
N PHE A 76 -32.35 -1.38 14.03
CA PHE A 76 -32.17 -2.75 13.57
C PHE A 76 -30.77 -2.98 13.00
N ALA A 77 -30.31 -2.11 12.12
CA ALA A 77 -28.99 -2.22 11.51
C ALA A 77 -27.86 -2.09 12.56
N THR A 78 -28.03 -1.23 13.57
CA THR A 78 -27.05 -1.09 14.66
C THR A 78 -26.96 -2.39 15.47
N VAL A 79 -28.10 -2.95 15.91
CA VAL A 79 -28.13 -4.22 16.67
C VAL A 79 -27.57 -5.38 15.86
N LEU A 80 -27.86 -5.41 14.56
CA LEU A 80 -27.32 -6.42 13.65
C LEU A 80 -25.79 -6.34 13.58
N ALA A 81 -25.21 -5.13 13.44
CA ALA A 81 -23.77 -4.92 13.42
C ALA A 81 -23.11 -5.27 14.77
N GLN A 82 -23.74 -4.87 15.89
CA GLN A 82 -23.27 -5.21 17.24
C GLN A 82 -23.24 -6.73 17.45
N ARG A 83 -24.35 -7.40 17.12
CA ARG A 83 -24.46 -8.86 17.19
C ARG A 83 -23.40 -9.53 16.32
N GLN A 84 -23.18 -9.03 15.10
CA GLN A 84 -22.19 -9.57 14.18
C GLN A 84 -20.77 -9.44 14.73
N LEU A 85 -20.42 -8.28 15.28
CA LEU A 85 -19.11 -8.07 15.91
C LEU A 85 -18.88 -9.08 17.05
N ILE A 86 -19.85 -9.20 17.97
CA ILE A 86 -19.72 -10.08 19.14
C ILE A 86 -19.63 -11.54 18.69
N ALA A 87 -20.47 -11.98 17.74
CA ALA A 87 -20.44 -13.34 17.24
C ALA A 87 -19.14 -13.71 16.53
N LYS A 88 -18.55 -12.76 15.79
CA LYS A 88 -17.31 -13.00 15.04
C LYS A 88 -16.05 -12.89 15.91
N THR A 89 -16.06 -12.03 16.93
CA THR A 89 -14.97 -11.92 17.90
C THR A 89 -14.99 -13.07 18.91
N GLY A 90 -16.19 -13.52 19.27
CA GLY A 90 -16.46 -14.43 20.38
C GLY A 90 -16.78 -13.66 21.66
N ALA A 91 -17.95 -13.98 22.25
CA ALA A 91 -18.43 -13.30 23.45
C ALA A 91 -17.44 -13.38 24.61
N ASP A 92 -16.83 -14.55 24.85
CA ASP A 92 -15.84 -14.76 25.93
C ASP A 92 -14.58 -13.90 25.72
N LYS A 93 -14.10 -13.77 24.46
CA LYS A 93 -12.93 -12.93 24.14
C LYS A 93 -13.24 -11.45 24.35
N MET A 94 -14.43 -11.00 23.95
CA MET A 94 -14.87 -9.63 24.23
C MET A 94 -15.03 -9.38 25.72
N SER A 95 -15.56 -10.33 26.47
CA SER A 95 -15.68 -10.27 27.93
C SER A 95 -14.29 -10.15 28.59
N ALA A 96 -13.35 -10.98 28.19
CA ALA A 96 -11.97 -10.92 28.67
C ALA A 96 -11.31 -9.58 28.34
N PHE A 97 -11.49 -9.10 27.12
CA PHE A 97 -10.95 -7.79 26.69
C PHE A 97 -11.55 -6.63 27.51
N ALA A 98 -12.87 -6.61 27.70
CA ALA A 98 -13.55 -5.57 28.48
C ALA A 98 -13.06 -5.51 29.94
N LYS A 99 -12.92 -6.69 30.56
CA LYS A 99 -12.53 -6.82 31.97
C LYS A 99 -11.03 -6.58 32.25
N ALA A 100 -10.19 -6.66 31.22
CA ALA A 100 -8.75 -6.49 31.36
C ALA A 100 -8.35 -5.05 31.74
N ASP A 101 -9.12 -4.06 31.32
CA ASP A 101 -8.83 -2.64 31.58
C ASP A 101 -10.12 -1.81 31.44
N PRO A 102 -10.46 -0.90 32.39
CA PRO A 102 -11.64 -0.03 32.26
C PRO A 102 -11.68 0.80 30.97
N SER A 103 -10.52 1.17 30.41
CA SER A 103 -10.46 1.89 29.14
C SER A 103 -10.85 1.03 27.93
N ASN A 104 -10.73 -0.31 28.04
CA ASN A 104 -11.24 -1.24 27.04
C ASN A 104 -12.77 -1.26 27.05
N ALA A 105 -13.37 -1.25 28.24
CA ALA A 105 -14.83 -1.15 28.38
C ALA A 105 -15.36 0.16 27.79
N ALA A 106 -14.68 1.28 28.05
CA ALA A 106 -15.02 2.59 27.48
C ALA A 106 -14.90 2.60 25.94
N PHE A 107 -13.85 1.98 25.41
CA PHE A 107 -13.68 1.83 23.94
C PHE A 107 -14.79 0.96 23.33
N LEU A 108 -15.15 -0.15 23.97
CA LEU A 108 -16.23 -1.02 23.48
C LEU A 108 -17.58 -0.32 23.54
N ALA A 109 -17.86 0.47 24.59
CA ALA A 109 -19.09 1.26 24.68
C ALA A 109 -19.17 2.28 23.52
N TRP A 110 -18.08 2.98 23.22
CA TRP A 110 -18.01 3.86 22.05
C TRP A 110 -18.22 3.10 20.75
N LEU A 111 -17.54 1.96 20.57
CA LEU A 111 -17.62 1.16 19.34
C LEU A 111 -19.02 0.63 19.11
N LEU A 112 -19.64 0.04 20.12
CA LEU A 112 -21.00 -0.50 20.03
C LEU A 112 -22.05 0.62 19.83
N GLY A 113 -21.80 1.82 20.33
CA GLY A 113 -22.62 2.99 20.08
C GLY A 113 -22.39 3.67 18.71
N ASN A 114 -21.35 3.27 17.98
CA ASN A 114 -20.95 3.89 16.69
C ASN A 114 -21.20 2.94 15.52
N ARG A 115 -22.42 2.95 15.00
CA ARG A 115 -22.81 2.11 13.86
C ARG A 115 -21.84 2.22 12.68
N LYS A 116 -21.45 3.44 12.31
CA LYS A 116 -20.54 3.68 11.18
C LYS A 116 -19.18 2.99 11.38
N ALA A 117 -18.63 3.09 12.58
CA ALA A 117 -17.37 2.45 12.91
C ALA A 117 -17.49 0.90 12.88
N LEU A 118 -18.60 0.37 13.41
CA LEU A 118 -18.92 -1.06 13.36
C LEU A 118 -18.99 -1.58 11.92
N GLU A 119 -19.79 -0.93 11.08
CA GLU A 119 -19.99 -1.33 9.69
C GLU A 119 -18.68 -1.27 8.91
N LEU A 120 -17.93 -0.16 9.00
CA LEU A 120 -16.62 -0.03 8.34
C LEU A 120 -15.63 -1.12 8.75
N TYR A 121 -15.59 -1.48 10.03
CA TYR A 121 -14.72 -2.54 10.53
C TYR A 121 -15.16 -3.93 10.03
N LEU A 122 -16.43 -4.25 10.16
CA LEU A 122 -16.98 -5.54 9.76
C LEU A 122 -16.85 -5.77 8.25
N GLU A 123 -17.14 -4.75 7.44
CA GLU A 123 -16.99 -4.80 5.99
C GLU A 123 -15.53 -4.93 5.55
N ALA A 124 -14.63 -4.20 6.20
CA ALA A 124 -13.20 -4.26 5.88
C ALA A 124 -12.55 -5.58 6.32
N ALA A 125 -12.98 -6.13 7.45
CA ALA A 125 -12.50 -7.41 7.96
C ALA A 125 -13.13 -8.62 7.25
N THR A 126 -14.17 -8.42 6.44
CA THR A 126 -14.79 -9.48 5.66
C THR A 126 -13.83 -9.97 4.57
N PRO A 127 -13.59 -11.29 4.47
CA PRO A 127 -12.86 -11.83 3.34
C PRO A 127 -13.59 -11.51 2.05
N THR A 128 -12.82 -11.29 1.02
CA THR A 128 -13.32 -10.99 -0.30
C THR A 128 -13.97 -12.21 -0.95
N GLY A 129 -14.89 -12.00 -1.86
CA GLY A 129 -15.52 -13.02 -2.65
C GLY A 129 -16.99 -13.21 -2.31
N LEU A 130 -17.79 -13.41 -3.33
CA LEU A 130 -19.23 -13.64 -3.23
C LEU A 130 -19.55 -15.13 -3.20
N ALA A 131 -18.62 -15.99 -3.62
CA ALA A 131 -18.76 -17.43 -3.63
C ALA A 131 -18.27 -18.04 -2.29
N ASP A 132 -18.93 -19.09 -1.86
CA ASP A 132 -18.59 -20.03 -0.78
C ASP A 132 -17.55 -19.56 0.26
N ARG A 133 -18.00 -18.68 1.15
CA ARG A 133 -17.17 -18.15 2.23
C ARG A 133 -17.20 -18.96 3.52
N GLU A 134 -17.87 -20.07 3.55
CA GLU A 134 -17.96 -20.88 4.76
C GLU A 134 -16.59 -21.37 5.24
N LYS A 135 -15.61 -21.39 4.36
CA LYS A 135 -14.28 -21.92 4.62
C LYS A 135 -13.24 -20.92 5.10
N ASN A 136 -13.59 -19.84 5.83
CA ASN A 136 -12.64 -19.47 6.85
C ASN A 136 -11.66 -18.33 6.68
N MET A 137 -11.95 -17.30 5.95
CA MET A 137 -10.96 -16.22 5.93
C MET A 137 -11.48 -14.93 6.57
N TRP A 138 -12.05 -15.08 7.74
CA TRP A 138 -12.28 -13.92 8.57
C TRP A 138 -10.95 -13.46 9.15
N THR A 139 -10.48 -12.33 8.68
CA THR A 139 -9.18 -11.76 9.11
C THR A 139 -9.24 -11.12 10.48
N HIS A 140 -10.35 -11.30 11.20
CA HIS A 140 -10.51 -10.78 12.54
C HIS A 140 -9.57 -11.49 13.51
N LYS A 141 -8.50 -10.81 13.86
CA LYS A 141 -7.60 -11.25 14.91
C LYS A 141 -8.06 -10.66 16.24
N PRO A 142 -8.06 -11.41 17.34
CA PRO A 142 -8.44 -10.88 18.66
C PRO A 142 -7.68 -9.61 19.04
N GLU A 143 -6.43 -9.52 18.60
CA GLU A 143 -5.55 -8.38 18.85
C GLU A 143 -5.99 -7.10 18.12
N ALA A 144 -6.83 -7.21 17.10
CA ALA A 144 -7.27 -6.06 16.30
C ALA A 144 -8.00 -5.01 17.15
N LEU A 145 -8.87 -5.44 18.07
CA LEU A 145 -9.54 -4.51 18.98
C LEU A 145 -8.56 -3.79 19.91
N GLY A 146 -7.53 -4.49 20.36
CA GLY A 146 -6.47 -3.91 21.20
C GLY A 146 -5.67 -2.84 20.46
N ILE A 147 -5.29 -3.11 19.20
CA ILE A 147 -4.56 -2.16 18.35
C ILE A 147 -5.46 -0.96 18.03
N TRP A 148 -6.70 -1.20 17.67
CA TRP A 148 -7.64 -0.11 17.39
C TRP A 148 -7.85 0.79 18.61
N LYS A 149 -8.05 0.19 19.79
CA LYS A 149 -8.16 0.94 21.06
C LYS A 149 -6.93 1.78 21.34
N GLN A 150 -5.72 1.27 21.08
CA GLN A 150 -4.49 2.05 21.24
C GLN A 150 -4.48 3.28 20.33
N VAL A 151 -4.84 3.14 19.05
CA VAL A 151 -4.94 4.27 18.10
C VAL A 151 -6.04 5.23 18.53
N TYR A 152 -7.23 4.73 18.88
CA TYR A 152 -8.38 5.50 19.37
C TYR A 152 -8.02 6.36 20.59
N THR A 153 -7.24 5.82 21.50
CA THR A 153 -6.80 6.53 22.72
C THR A 153 -5.72 7.56 22.41
N ALA A 154 -4.81 7.23 21.48
CA ALA A 154 -3.65 8.06 21.17
C ALA A 154 -3.95 9.22 20.22
N ASP A 155 -5.08 9.16 19.50
CA ASP A 155 -5.47 10.18 18.52
C ASP A 155 -6.98 10.42 18.45
N PRO A 156 -7.48 11.55 18.94
CA PRO A 156 -8.90 11.90 18.86
C PRO A 156 -9.47 11.95 17.44
N GLU A 157 -8.68 12.32 16.43
CA GLU A 157 -9.11 12.38 15.03
C GLU A 157 -9.37 10.99 14.42
N SER A 158 -8.87 9.92 15.04
CA SER A 158 -9.10 8.53 14.62
C SER A 158 -10.55 8.04 14.81
N LYS A 159 -11.41 8.87 15.35
CA LYS A 159 -12.81 8.52 15.69
C LYS A 159 -13.78 8.76 14.55
N ASP A 160 -13.38 9.45 13.51
CA ASP A 160 -14.23 9.73 12.33
C ASP A 160 -13.39 9.95 11.06
N GLY A 161 -14.09 10.04 9.92
CA GLY A 161 -13.54 10.39 8.63
C GLY A 161 -12.50 9.41 8.10
N MET A 162 -11.52 9.96 7.42
CA MET A 162 -10.43 9.20 6.82
C MET A 162 -9.55 8.52 7.88
N TYR A 163 -9.27 9.20 8.97
CA TYR A 163 -8.40 8.67 10.02
C TYR A 163 -9.04 7.51 10.81
N LEU A 164 -10.38 7.46 10.90
CA LEU A 164 -11.10 6.27 11.37
C LEU A 164 -10.87 5.08 10.43
N LYS A 165 -11.02 5.29 9.12
CA LYS A 165 -10.78 4.24 8.12
C LYS A 165 -9.35 3.72 8.19
N MET A 166 -8.38 4.62 8.37
CA MET A 166 -6.97 4.28 8.51
C MET A 166 -6.69 3.51 9.81
N ALA A 167 -7.28 3.90 10.94
CA ALA A 167 -7.17 3.18 12.21
C ALA A 167 -7.73 1.76 12.12
N ILE A 168 -8.86 1.59 11.45
CA ILE A 168 -9.46 0.27 11.18
C ILE A 168 -8.53 -0.57 10.30
N GLY A 169 -7.98 -0.01 9.22
CA GLY A 169 -7.03 -0.70 8.35
C GLY A 169 -5.79 -1.18 9.09
N MET A 170 -5.25 -0.35 9.99
CA MET A 170 -4.13 -0.69 10.88
C MET A 170 -4.49 -1.84 11.83
N ALA A 171 -5.69 -1.82 12.39
CA ALA A 171 -6.16 -2.85 13.31
C ALA A 171 -6.32 -4.22 12.62
N ILE A 172 -6.82 -4.24 11.39
CA ILE A 172 -7.07 -5.47 10.63
C ILE A 172 -5.77 -6.14 10.20
N ASN A 173 -4.82 -5.37 9.69
CA ASN A 173 -3.52 -5.87 9.22
C ASN A 173 -2.38 -5.00 9.78
N PRO A 174 -2.09 -5.11 11.07
CA PRO A 174 -0.99 -4.36 11.66
C PRO A 174 0.35 -4.83 11.07
N PRO A 175 1.36 -3.96 11.03
CA PRO A 175 2.72 -4.40 10.79
C PRO A 175 3.13 -5.39 11.89
N PRO A 176 4.07 -6.31 11.63
CA PRO A 176 4.59 -7.18 12.66
C PRO A 176 5.29 -6.34 13.75
N ALA A 177 5.30 -6.85 14.97
CA ALA A 177 5.94 -6.15 16.08
C ALA A 177 7.45 -5.94 15.87
N GLU A 178 8.07 -6.79 15.06
CA GLU A 178 9.49 -6.72 14.69
C GLU A 178 9.65 -6.99 13.20
N GLY A 179 10.48 -6.19 12.54
CA GLY A 179 10.82 -6.37 11.13
C GLY A 179 11.54 -7.71 10.89
N THR A 180 11.11 -8.45 9.88
CA THR A 180 11.61 -9.81 9.61
C THR A 180 13.12 -9.85 9.37
N HIS A 181 13.68 -8.84 8.73
CA HIS A 181 15.10 -8.77 8.40
C HIS A 181 15.83 -7.68 9.17
N SER A 182 15.25 -6.51 9.31
CA SER A 182 15.86 -5.35 9.97
C SER A 182 15.91 -5.47 11.48
N LYS A 183 15.12 -6.38 12.08
CA LYS A 183 14.95 -6.50 13.53
C LYS A 183 14.53 -5.20 14.23
N ILE A 184 13.94 -4.28 13.47
CA ILE A 184 13.45 -3.00 13.97
C ILE A 184 12.06 -3.23 14.59
N ALA A 185 11.86 -2.77 15.81
CA ALA A 185 10.55 -2.79 16.45
C ALA A 185 9.60 -1.80 15.75
N ILE A 186 8.39 -2.26 15.44
CA ILE A 186 7.38 -1.45 14.76
C ILE A 186 6.16 -1.33 15.67
N ASN A 187 5.86 -0.11 16.07
CA ASN A 187 4.69 0.19 16.85
C ASN A 187 3.52 0.57 15.95
N PRO A 188 2.37 -0.11 16.01
CA PRO A 188 1.21 0.22 15.17
C PRO A 188 0.72 1.66 15.33
N VAL A 189 0.72 2.20 16.56
CA VAL A 189 0.31 3.59 16.82
C VAL A 189 1.33 4.58 16.22
N GLY A 190 2.62 4.27 16.35
CA GLY A 190 3.70 5.05 15.72
C GLY A 190 3.53 5.08 14.20
N ARG A 191 3.34 3.92 13.59
CA ARG A 191 3.11 3.79 12.15
C ARG A 191 1.85 4.53 11.67
N TYR A 192 0.76 4.46 12.44
CA TYR A 192 -0.45 5.23 12.17
C TYR A 192 -0.15 6.74 12.18
N LYS A 193 0.53 7.24 13.22
CA LYS A 193 0.89 8.66 13.35
C LYS A 193 1.85 9.11 12.24
N TYR A 194 2.77 8.24 11.83
CA TYR A 194 3.67 8.50 10.73
C TYR A 194 2.93 8.79 9.42
N PHE A 195 1.99 7.91 9.03
CA PHE A 195 1.19 8.13 7.81
C PHE A 195 0.28 9.35 7.92
N LYS A 196 -0.29 9.60 9.10
CA LYS A 196 -1.07 10.80 9.36
C LYS A 196 -0.25 12.07 9.18
N THR A 197 0.98 12.09 9.70
CA THR A 197 1.91 13.20 9.55
C THR A 197 2.30 13.39 8.08
N ALA A 198 2.64 12.32 7.40
CA ALA A 198 2.98 12.35 5.98
C ALA A 198 1.82 12.86 5.10
N ASP A 199 0.57 12.49 5.42
CA ASP A 199 -0.62 13.04 4.75
C ASP A 199 -0.78 14.54 5.00
N LYS A 200 -0.67 14.99 6.26
CA LYS A 200 -0.76 16.42 6.62
C LYS A 200 0.32 17.26 5.93
N ASN A 201 1.49 16.69 5.73
CA ASN A 201 2.61 17.31 5.02
C ASN A 201 2.50 17.23 3.49
N ASN A 202 1.43 16.61 2.94
CA ASN A 202 1.25 16.35 1.51
C ASN A 202 2.40 15.53 0.89
N GLU A 203 2.95 14.60 1.63
CA GLU A 203 4.02 13.72 1.18
C GLU A 203 3.52 12.47 0.44
N LEU A 204 2.22 12.15 0.59
CA LEU A 204 1.58 10.98 0.02
C LEU A 204 0.81 11.32 -1.27
N VAL A 205 0.48 10.30 -2.05
CA VAL A 205 -0.34 10.49 -3.25
C VAL A 205 -1.75 10.97 -2.89
N LYS A 206 -2.36 11.78 -3.76
CA LYS A 206 -3.70 12.35 -3.51
C LYS A 206 -4.77 11.29 -3.26
N SER A 207 -4.67 10.15 -3.93
CA SER A 207 -5.61 9.03 -3.78
C SER A 207 -5.58 8.39 -2.38
N PHE A 208 -4.54 8.63 -1.57
CA PHE A 208 -4.44 8.15 -0.19
C PHE A 208 -5.66 8.53 0.64
N ARG A 209 -6.16 9.77 0.48
CA ARG A 209 -7.31 10.28 1.26
C ARG A 209 -8.63 9.61 0.92
N GLY A 210 -8.74 9.00 -0.27
CA GLY A 210 -9.93 8.29 -0.74
C GLY A 210 -9.95 6.79 -0.45
N LEU A 211 -8.96 6.26 0.28
CA LEU A 211 -8.88 4.83 0.57
C LEU A 211 -10.00 4.37 1.50
N SER A 212 -10.52 3.17 1.24
CA SER A 212 -11.40 2.45 2.15
C SER A 212 -10.60 1.83 3.31
N SER A 213 -11.27 1.44 4.39
CA SER A 213 -10.61 0.74 5.51
C SER A 213 -9.93 -0.56 5.06
N TRP A 214 -10.52 -1.27 4.11
CA TRP A 214 -9.93 -2.47 3.53
C TRP A 214 -8.65 -2.17 2.74
N GLU A 215 -8.63 -1.08 1.96
CA GLU A 215 -7.44 -0.67 1.21
C GLU A 215 -6.32 -0.18 2.14
N TYR A 216 -6.65 0.56 3.20
CA TYR A 216 -5.67 0.89 4.24
C TYR A 216 -5.07 -0.38 4.86
N SER A 217 -5.83 -1.46 5.03
CA SER A 217 -5.28 -2.73 5.52
C SER A 217 -4.21 -3.34 4.61
N LYS A 218 -4.24 -3.04 3.30
CA LYS A 218 -3.23 -3.48 2.32
C LYS A 218 -2.01 -2.55 2.29
N LEU A 219 -2.15 -1.36 2.83
CA LEU A 219 -1.03 -0.43 3.01
C LEU A 219 -0.12 -0.84 4.18
N PHE A 220 -0.69 -1.42 5.24
CA PHE A 220 0.03 -1.76 6.45
C PHE A 220 0.49 -3.22 6.52
N CYS A 221 -0.09 -4.09 5.71
CA CYS A 221 0.22 -5.51 5.79
C CYS A 221 1.68 -5.81 5.45
N ASN A 222 2.25 -6.75 6.19
CA ASN A 222 3.58 -7.23 5.93
C ASN A 222 3.59 -8.25 4.78
N ASN A 223 4.41 -7.99 3.76
CA ASN A 223 4.57 -8.87 2.59
C ASN A 223 6.01 -9.32 2.35
N GLY A 224 6.88 -9.10 3.32
CA GLY A 224 8.31 -9.36 3.19
C GLY A 224 9.08 -8.60 4.25
N PRO A 225 10.28 -8.11 3.95
CA PRO A 225 11.02 -7.26 4.88
C PRO A 225 10.18 -6.06 5.24
N THR A 226 9.93 -5.90 6.53
CA THR A 226 9.12 -4.79 7.01
C THR A 226 10.00 -3.56 7.13
N ALA A 227 9.66 -2.51 6.40
CA ALA A 227 10.35 -1.24 6.45
C ALA A 227 10.04 -0.47 7.74
N SER A 228 11.03 0.26 8.25
CA SER A 228 10.85 1.25 9.31
C SER A 228 10.21 2.54 8.77
N ASP A 229 9.82 3.44 9.67
CA ASP A 229 9.28 4.75 9.30
C ASP A 229 10.37 5.63 8.65
N GLU A 230 11.61 5.50 9.10
CA GLU A 230 12.78 6.16 8.53
C GLU A 230 13.08 5.64 7.11
N GLU A 231 12.95 4.32 6.88
CA GLU A 231 13.10 3.75 5.55
C GLU A 231 12.01 4.24 4.60
N PHE A 232 10.76 4.40 5.05
CA PHE A 232 9.71 5.00 4.23
C PHE A 232 10.03 6.46 3.87
N THR A 233 10.52 7.24 4.81
CA THR A 233 10.97 8.62 4.57
C THR A 233 12.09 8.64 3.53
N TRP A 234 13.13 7.84 3.77
CA TRP A 234 14.22 7.68 2.81
C TRP A 234 13.72 7.25 1.42
N GLY A 235 12.83 6.28 1.34
CA GLY A 235 12.30 5.78 0.06
C GLY A 235 11.63 6.88 -0.76
N ARG A 236 10.86 7.75 -0.12
CA ARG A 236 10.25 8.92 -0.80
C ARG A 236 11.30 9.93 -1.26
N GLU A 237 12.24 10.29 -0.39
CA GLU A 237 13.31 11.23 -0.73
C GLU A 237 14.20 10.69 -1.83
N MET A 238 14.58 9.43 -1.75
CA MET A 238 15.37 8.73 -2.75
C MET A 238 14.68 8.77 -4.12
N LEU A 239 13.40 8.40 -4.20
CA LEU A 239 12.70 8.39 -5.47
C LEU A 239 12.53 9.79 -6.06
N ARG A 240 12.16 10.77 -5.23
CA ARG A 240 12.02 12.17 -5.63
C ARG A 240 13.35 12.77 -6.10
N THR A 241 14.46 12.33 -5.54
CA THR A 241 15.81 12.76 -5.90
C THR A 241 16.30 12.07 -7.16
N PHE A 242 16.30 10.74 -7.15
CA PHE A 242 17.00 9.94 -8.16
C PHE A 242 16.16 9.71 -9.42
N ARG A 243 14.85 9.46 -9.27
CA ARG A 243 13.89 9.22 -10.36
C ARG A 243 12.57 9.93 -10.09
N PRO A 244 12.57 11.28 -10.14
CA PRO A 244 11.36 12.07 -9.89
C PRO A 244 10.22 11.75 -10.86
N ASP A 245 10.51 11.26 -12.04
CA ASP A 245 9.54 10.78 -13.02
C ASP A 245 8.75 9.56 -12.54
N PHE A 246 9.28 8.79 -11.59
CA PHE A 246 8.59 7.67 -10.95
C PHE A 246 7.79 8.09 -9.70
N ALA A 247 8.14 9.21 -9.10
CA ALA A 247 7.43 9.74 -7.94
C ALA A 247 6.07 10.39 -8.28
N VAL A 248 5.63 10.26 -9.55
CA VAL A 248 4.35 10.74 -10.05
C VAL A 248 3.32 9.60 -9.97
N ASP A 249 2.06 9.95 -9.79
CA ASP A 249 0.94 9.04 -9.57
C ASP A 249 1.00 7.75 -10.41
N GLY A 250 1.04 6.62 -9.73
CA GLY A 250 0.96 5.28 -10.31
C GLY A 250 2.22 4.72 -10.96
N LYS A 251 3.31 5.50 -11.09
CA LYS A 251 4.57 5.03 -11.67
C LYS A 251 5.58 4.49 -10.65
N THR A 252 5.30 4.63 -9.37
CA THR A 252 6.18 4.17 -8.29
C THR A 252 6.48 2.68 -8.35
N CYS A 253 5.58 1.87 -8.92
CA CYS A 253 5.80 0.43 -9.10
C CYS A 253 6.92 0.10 -10.09
N ASP A 254 7.25 1.01 -11.02
CA ASP A 254 8.34 0.82 -11.99
C ASP A 254 9.71 0.79 -11.31
N ILE A 255 9.76 1.23 -10.06
CA ILE A 255 10.98 1.25 -9.24
C ILE A 255 11.61 -0.14 -9.05
N VAL A 256 10.87 -1.21 -9.25
CA VAL A 256 11.40 -2.58 -9.14
C VAL A 256 12.60 -2.81 -10.04
N SER A 257 12.70 -2.07 -11.15
CA SER A 257 13.83 -2.12 -12.07
C SER A 257 15.12 -1.54 -11.49
N MET A 258 15.04 -0.73 -10.44
CA MET A 258 16.19 -0.14 -9.77
C MET A 258 16.93 -1.15 -8.88
N VAL A 259 16.23 -2.17 -8.38
CA VAL A 259 16.86 -3.30 -7.71
C VAL A 259 17.44 -4.21 -8.78
N TRP A 260 18.75 -4.22 -8.91
CA TRP A 260 19.42 -4.99 -9.95
C TRP A 260 19.24 -6.49 -9.78
N ARG A 261 19.14 -7.19 -10.92
CA ARG A 261 18.92 -8.63 -10.93
C ARG A 261 20.20 -9.39 -10.58
N ARG A 262 20.09 -10.31 -9.62
CA ARG A 262 21.17 -11.18 -9.20
C ARG A 262 20.66 -12.59 -8.96
N ALA A 263 21.39 -13.60 -9.44
CA ALA A 263 21.00 -15.01 -9.28
C ALA A 263 20.99 -15.46 -7.81
N SER A 264 21.92 -14.97 -7.00
CA SER A 264 22.01 -15.23 -5.56
C SER A 264 21.95 -13.89 -4.83
N PRO A 265 20.85 -13.59 -4.14
CA PRO A 265 20.74 -12.35 -3.38
C PRO A 265 21.75 -12.36 -2.24
N ASN A 266 22.36 -11.21 -1.96
CA ASN A 266 23.07 -11.03 -0.69
C ASN A 266 22.06 -11.00 0.45
N PRO A 267 22.43 -11.40 1.66
CA PRO A 267 21.66 -11.10 2.85
C PRO A 267 21.41 -9.59 2.90
N TYR A 268 20.16 -9.22 3.15
CA TYR A 268 19.78 -7.82 3.34
C TYR A 268 19.14 -7.65 4.70
N THR A 269 19.46 -6.54 5.35
CA THR A 269 18.96 -6.17 6.69
C THR A 269 17.98 -5.00 6.63
N GLY A 270 17.75 -4.44 5.44
CA GLY A 270 16.83 -3.32 5.21
C GLY A 270 16.72 -3.01 3.72
N MET A 271 15.95 -1.97 3.40
CA MET A 271 15.65 -1.62 2.01
C MET A 271 16.86 -1.07 1.27
N GLN A 272 17.73 -0.32 1.93
CA GLN A 272 18.97 0.19 1.33
C GLN A 272 19.93 -0.95 0.98
N THR A 273 20.12 -1.91 1.88
CA THR A 273 20.98 -3.07 1.63
C THR A 273 20.40 -4.00 0.58
N MET A 274 19.07 -4.07 0.45
CA MET A 274 18.40 -4.79 -0.64
C MET A 274 18.67 -4.12 -1.99
N LEU A 275 18.61 -2.81 -2.05
CA LEU A 275 18.91 -2.04 -3.25
C LEU A 275 20.38 -2.24 -3.69
N GLN A 276 21.30 -2.22 -2.72
CA GLN A 276 22.73 -2.45 -2.94
C GLN A 276 23.03 -3.91 -3.34
N GLY A 277 22.41 -4.87 -2.65
CA GLY A 277 22.67 -6.30 -2.86
C GLY A 277 22.01 -6.89 -4.09
N GLY A 278 20.93 -6.29 -4.56
CA GLY A 278 20.12 -6.81 -5.66
C GLY A 278 19.38 -8.10 -5.30
N GLY A 279 18.79 -8.74 -6.29
CA GLY A 279 18.11 -10.02 -6.10
C GLY A 279 17.27 -10.47 -7.29
N LYS A 280 16.69 -11.67 -7.15
CA LYS A 280 15.69 -12.19 -8.08
C LYS A 280 14.34 -11.49 -7.86
N CYS A 281 13.27 -12.09 -8.33
CA CYS A 281 11.92 -11.59 -8.25
C CYS A 281 11.47 -11.20 -6.82
N GLY A 282 11.83 -11.99 -5.80
CA GLY A 282 11.44 -11.75 -4.40
C GLY A 282 11.88 -10.40 -3.87
N PRO A 283 13.19 -10.11 -3.75
CA PRO A 283 13.68 -8.81 -3.29
C PRO A 283 13.18 -7.64 -4.13
N ARG A 284 13.09 -7.80 -5.44
CA ARG A 284 12.55 -6.79 -6.35
C ARG A 284 11.08 -6.49 -6.08
N ALA A 285 10.25 -7.52 -5.92
CA ALA A 285 8.85 -7.37 -5.57
C ALA A 285 8.68 -6.70 -4.19
N PHE A 286 9.48 -7.10 -3.20
CA PHE A 286 9.43 -6.48 -1.86
C PHE A 286 9.80 -5.00 -1.89
N PHE A 287 10.82 -4.62 -2.66
CA PHE A 287 11.20 -3.23 -2.83
C PHE A 287 10.09 -2.41 -3.51
N GLY A 288 9.42 -2.98 -4.51
CA GLY A 288 8.27 -2.36 -5.17
C GLY A 288 7.09 -2.15 -4.23
N VAL A 289 6.74 -3.15 -3.40
CA VAL A 289 5.71 -3.01 -2.36
C VAL A 289 6.09 -1.90 -1.37
N PHE A 290 7.33 -1.91 -0.90
CA PHE A 290 7.86 -0.90 0.00
C PHE A 290 7.71 0.53 -0.54
N ILE A 291 8.16 0.78 -1.77
CA ILE A 291 8.07 2.11 -2.36
C ILE A 291 6.62 2.56 -2.56
N ASN A 292 5.74 1.68 -3.04
CA ASN A 292 4.33 2.01 -3.16
C ASN A 292 3.74 2.40 -1.80
N GLN A 293 3.98 1.60 -0.76
CA GLN A 293 3.53 1.91 0.60
C GLN A 293 4.12 3.22 1.12
N ALA A 294 5.41 3.51 0.86
CA ALA A 294 6.04 4.76 1.24
C ALA A 294 5.32 6.01 0.70
N PHE A 295 4.71 5.90 -0.49
CA PHE A 295 3.88 6.95 -1.09
C PHE A 295 2.39 6.86 -0.74
N GLY A 296 2.00 5.92 0.12
CA GLY A 296 0.59 5.74 0.51
C GLY A 296 -0.25 5.00 -0.52
N ILE A 297 0.38 4.21 -1.40
CA ILE A 297 -0.29 3.37 -2.41
C ILE A 297 -0.44 1.96 -1.85
N PRO A 298 -1.68 1.45 -1.63
CA PRO A 298 -1.91 0.08 -1.22
C PRO A 298 -1.26 -0.90 -2.19
N SER A 299 -0.40 -1.79 -1.65
CA SER A 299 0.39 -2.72 -2.43
C SER A 299 0.66 -4.00 -1.66
N ILE A 300 0.61 -5.13 -2.34
CA ILE A 300 0.79 -6.46 -1.76
C ILE A 300 1.72 -7.31 -2.62
N GLY A 301 2.52 -8.14 -1.96
CA GLY A 301 3.27 -9.20 -2.64
C GLY A 301 2.34 -10.34 -3.04
N VAL A 302 2.47 -10.83 -4.26
CA VAL A 302 1.72 -11.98 -4.77
C VAL A 302 2.65 -13.05 -5.30
N GLY A 303 2.25 -14.31 -5.12
CA GLY A 303 2.95 -15.46 -5.67
C GLY A 303 2.34 -15.87 -7.00
N GLN A 304 3.14 -15.94 -8.04
CA GLN A 304 2.82 -16.56 -9.33
C GLN A 304 3.56 -17.90 -9.45
N PRO A 305 3.27 -18.77 -10.44
CA PRO A 305 4.06 -19.99 -10.64
C PRO A 305 5.55 -19.67 -10.78
N ALA A 306 6.38 -20.21 -9.88
CA ALA A 306 7.83 -19.98 -9.79
C ALA A 306 8.28 -18.51 -9.72
N HIS A 307 7.39 -17.56 -9.42
CA HIS A 307 7.64 -16.14 -9.47
C HIS A 307 7.02 -15.38 -8.28
N ALA A 308 7.68 -14.30 -7.84
CA ALA A 308 7.15 -13.31 -6.90
C ALA A 308 6.90 -12.01 -7.62
N CYS A 309 5.70 -11.45 -7.45
CA CYS A 309 5.25 -10.24 -8.11
C CYS A 309 4.54 -9.30 -7.11
N ILE A 310 4.05 -8.18 -7.59
CA ILE A 310 3.28 -7.22 -6.80
C ILE A 310 1.93 -6.95 -7.45
N ALA A 311 0.92 -6.80 -6.61
CA ALA A 311 -0.34 -6.15 -6.98
C ALA A 311 -0.47 -4.84 -6.19
N PHE A 312 -0.97 -3.80 -6.84
CA PHE A 312 -1.06 -2.48 -6.24
C PHE A 312 -2.27 -1.72 -6.76
N LYS A 313 -2.78 -0.80 -5.95
CA LYS A 313 -3.82 0.12 -6.38
C LYS A 313 -3.22 1.19 -7.28
N ALA A 314 -3.65 1.27 -8.53
CA ALA A 314 -3.22 2.34 -9.42
C ALA A 314 -3.73 3.70 -8.91
N ALA A 315 -2.83 4.66 -8.87
CA ALA A 315 -3.13 6.02 -8.40
C ALA A 315 -3.52 6.95 -9.55
N ASP A 316 -4.26 6.46 -10.55
CA ASP A 316 -4.71 7.31 -11.64
C ASP A 316 -6.03 8.02 -11.27
N PRO A 317 -6.00 9.32 -10.92
CA PRO A 317 -7.19 10.06 -10.54
C PRO A 317 -8.10 10.38 -11.73
N SER A 318 -7.63 10.18 -12.97
CA SER A 318 -8.39 10.47 -14.20
C SER A 318 -9.12 9.25 -14.74
N ALA A 319 -8.79 8.04 -14.29
CA ALA A 319 -9.48 6.83 -14.72
C ALA A 319 -10.83 6.75 -14.02
N GLU A 320 -11.91 6.77 -14.77
CA GLU A 320 -13.21 6.28 -14.28
C GLU A 320 -12.98 4.93 -13.62
N PRO A 321 -13.49 4.69 -12.40
CA PRO A 321 -13.28 3.47 -11.66
C PRO A 321 -13.88 2.28 -12.42
N GLN A 322 -13.09 1.68 -13.29
CA GLN A 322 -13.43 0.45 -13.96
C GLN A 322 -12.88 -0.72 -13.19
N PRO A 323 -13.64 -1.80 -13.00
CA PRO A 323 -13.11 -3.04 -12.45
C PRO A 323 -11.80 -3.43 -13.17
N GLY A 324 -10.74 -3.70 -12.42
CA GLY A 324 -9.43 -4.06 -12.94
C GLY A 324 -8.54 -2.90 -13.41
N SER A 325 -9.05 -1.66 -13.52
CA SER A 325 -8.20 -0.49 -13.72
C SER A 325 -7.60 0.02 -12.40
N ILE A 326 -8.24 -0.28 -11.28
CA ILE A 326 -7.89 0.23 -9.94
C ILE A 326 -6.76 -0.57 -9.32
N TRP A 327 -6.80 -1.91 -9.44
CA TRP A 327 -5.72 -2.77 -8.99
C TRP A 327 -5.01 -3.39 -10.19
N LYS A 328 -3.70 -3.25 -10.23
CA LYS A 328 -2.82 -3.77 -11.29
C LYS A 328 -1.85 -4.79 -10.71
N VAL A 329 -1.51 -5.77 -11.53
CA VAL A 329 -0.44 -6.74 -11.26
C VAL A 329 0.72 -6.43 -12.17
N VAL A 330 1.92 -6.32 -11.62
CA VAL A 330 3.14 -6.14 -12.42
C VAL A 330 3.34 -7.38 -13.28
N TYR A 331 3.67 -7.19 -14.56
CA TYR A 331 3.80 -8.20 -15.62
C TYR A 331 2.50 -8.88 -16.06
N GLY A 332 1.35 -8.38 -15.66
CA GLY A 332 0.05 -8.94 -16.04
C GLY A 332 -0.15 -10.38 -15.57
N GLY A 333 -1.36 -10.79 -15.44
CA GLY A 333 -1.68 -12.17 -15.09
C GLY A 333 -2.18 -12.35 -13.66
N GLY A 334 -2.68 -13.54 -13.40
CA GLY A 334 -3.19 -13.94 -12.10
C GLY A 334 -2.07 -14.27 -11.12
N TRP A 335 -2.46 -14.54 -9.89
CA TRP A 335 -1.54 -15.05 -8.87
C TRP A 335 -2.18 -16.24 -8.13
N ILE A 336 -1.32 -17.11 -7.58
CA ILE A 336 -1.76 -18.26 -6.81
C ILE A 336 -2.29 -17.78 -5.46
N VAL A 337 -1.52 -16.92 -4.78
CA VAL A 337 -1.83 -16.47 -3.42
C VAL A 337 -1.25 -15.09 -3.14
N SER A 338 -2.01 -14.25 -2.44
CA SER A 338 -1.53 -13.02 -1.82
C SER A 338 -0.74 -13.35 -0.55
N ARG A 339 0.41 -12.72 -0.38
CA ARG A 339 1.22 -12.86 0.83
C ARG A 339 0.70 -12.01 2.00
N CYS A 340 -0.27 -11.15 1.75
CA CYS A 340 -0.89 -10.30 2.76
C CYS A 340 -1.99 -11.03 3.54
N ASP A 341 -2.89 -11.70 2.82
CA ASP A 341 -4.12 -12.28 3.38
C ASP A 341 -4.39 -13.71 2.90
N GLY A 342 -3.51 -14.28 2.10
CA GLY A 342 -3.66 -15.63 1.58
C GLY A 342 -4.72 -15.79 0.49
N LEU A 343 -5.31 -14.68 0.00
CA LEU A 343 -6.34 -14.74 -1.04
C LEU A 343 -5.76 -15.16 -2.39
N LYS A 344 -6.50 -15.94 -3.14
CA LYS A 344 -6.22 -16.22 -4.54
C LYS A 344 -6.54 -14.98 -5.39
N GLY A 345 -5.92 -14.88 -6.56
CA GLY A 345 -6.11 -13.75 -7.46
C GLY A 345 -7.59 -13.47 -7.81
N PRO A 346 -8.35 -14.48 -8.26
CA PRO A 346 -9.78 -14.31 -8.56
C PRO A 346 -10.59 -13.80 -7.38
N ASP A 347 -10.38 -14.36 -6.17
CA ASP A 347 -11.11 -13.98 -4.97
C ASP A 347 -10.79 -12.52 -4.56
N PHE A 348 -9.52 -12.12 -4.69
CA PHE A 348 -9.10 -10.74 -4.43
C PHE A 348 -9.79 -9.74 -5.36
N VAL A 349 -9.79 -10.02 -6.66
CA VAL A 349 -10.41 -9.11 -7.63
C VAL A 349 -11.92 -9.06 -7.48
N GLU A 350 -12.55 -10.19 -7.24
CA GLU A 350 -13.99 -10.20 -6.91
C GLU A 350 -14.29 -9.29 -5.71
N GLY A 351 -13.45 -9.33 -4.69
CA GLY A 351 -13.56 -8.46 -3.53
C GLY A 351 -13.34 -6.98 -3.84
N VAL A 352 -12.39 -6.65 -4.72
CA VAL A 352 -12.19 -5.27 -5.21
C VAL A 352 -13.43 -4.80 -5.98
N GLU A 353 -13.90 -5.59 -6.94
CA GLU A 353 -15.07 -5.26 -7.76
C GLU A 353 -16.35 -5.09 -6.91
N ALA A 354 -16.53 -5.96 -5.92
CA ALA A 354 -17.66 -5.84 -5.00
C ALA A 354 -17.62 -4.51 -4.24
N ARG A 355 -16.45 -4.14 -3.70
CA ARG A 355 -16.28 -2.91 -2.91
C ARG A 355 -16.37 -1.61 -3.72
N LEU A 356 -16.14 -1.66 -5.04
CA LEU A 356 -16.39 -0.51 -5.91
C LEU A 356 -17.88 -0.12 -5.97
N ARG A 357 -18.75 -1.02 -5.58
CA ARG A 357 -20.19 -0.81 -5.49
C ARG A 357 -20.60 -0.75 -4.02
N GLU A 358 -20.08 0.25 -3.31
CA GLU A 358 -20.15 0.37 -1.84
C GLU A 358 -21.56 0.06 -1.29
N VAL A 359 -22.60 0.69 -1.85
CA VAL A 359 -23.98 0.51 -1.37
C VAL A 359 -24.46 -0.95 -1.55
N GLN A 360 -24.18 -1.54 -2.71
CA GLN A 360 -24.56 -2.91 -3.01
C GLN A 360 -23.76 -3.91 -2.16
N PHE A 361 -22.47 -3.64 -1.97
CA PHE A 361 -21.60 -4.45 -1.12
C PHE A 361 -22.10 -4.45 0.33
N ALA A 362 -22.37 -3.27 0.90
CA ALA A 362 -22.92 -3.14 2.24
C ALA A 362 -24.27 -3.89 2.36
N GLN A 363 -25.16 -3.74 1.39
CA GLN A 363 -26.44 -4.45 1.39
C GLN A 363 -26.27 -5.97 1.38
N VAL A 364 -25.36 -6.50 0.57
CA VAL A 364 -25.07 -7.94 0.52
C VAL A 364 -24.51 -8.42 1.86
N GLU A 365 -23.58 -7.69 2.45
CA GLU A 365 -22.99 -8.07 3.74
C GLU A 365 -24.02 -8.01 4.88
N HIS A 366 -24.84 -6.97 4.92
CA HIS A 366 -25.90 -6.86 5.94
C HIS A 366 -26.93 -8.02 5.83
N LEU A 367 -27.28 -8.43 4.61
CA LEU A 367 -28.14 -9.60 4.41
C LEU A 367 -27.49 -10.90 4.90
N ARG A 368 -26.18 -11.04 4.73
CA ARG A 368 -25.41 -12.18 5.24
C ARG A 368 -25.34 -12.18 6.77
N TRP A 369 -25.11 -11.00 7.37
CA TRP A 369 -25.13 -10.87 8.83
C TRP A 369 -26.50 -11.22 9.38
N LEU A 370 -27.56 -10.74 8.72
CA LEU A 370 -28.93 -11.09 9.07
C LEU A 370 -29.16 -12.60 8.96
N ALA A 371 -28.83 -13.22 7.84
CA ALA A 371 -28.97 -14.67 7.66
C ALA A 371 -28.26 -15.46 8.76
N SER A 372 -27.07 -15.02 9.19
CA SER A 372 -26.32 -15.65 10.29
C SER A 372 -26.99 -15.47 11.68
N SER A 373 -27.91 -14.52 11.82
CA SER A 373 -28.64 -14.24 13.06
C SER A 373 -29.99 -14.93 13.16
N LEU A 374 -30.55 -15.34 12.01
CA LEU A 374 -31.89 -15.94 11.96
C LEU A 374 -31.84 -17.40 12.39
N THR A 375 -32.80 -17.79 13.28
CA THR A 375 -32.96 -19.16 13.78
C THR A 375 -33.78 -20.02 12.84
N ALA A 376 -34.75 -19.41 12.13
CA ALA A 376 -35.55 -20.10 11.12
C ALA A 376 -34.71 -20.34 9.85
N LYS A 377 -34.45 -21.60 9.52
CA LYS A 377 -33.62 -22.01 8.37
C LYS A 377 -34.13 -21.45 7.05
N GLU A 378 -35.43 -21.42 6.85
CA GLU A 378 -36.08 -20.91 5.64
C GLU A 378 -35.83 -19.41 5.48
N SER A 379 -35.97 -18.65 6.57
CA SER A 379 -35.68 -17.18 6.55
C SER A 379 -34.23 -16.89 6.32
N SER A 380 -33.32 -17.65 6.94
CA SER A 380 -31.88 -17.55 6.72
C SER A 380 -31.51 -17.84 5.24
N ALA A 381 -32.03 -18.95 4.69
CA ALA A 381 -31.81 -19.34 3.30
C ALA A 381 -32.37 -18.29 2.31
N ALA A 382 -33.54 -17.72 2.60
CA ALA A 382 -34.12 -16.65 1.77
C ALA A 382 -33.24 -15.37 1.78
N ALA A 383 -32.75 -14.96 2.95
CA ALA A 383 -31.84 -13.81 3.04
C ALA A 383 -30.53 -14.02 2.26
N LEU A 384 -29.96 -15.24 2.33
CA LEU A 384 -28.76 -15.60 1.54
C LEU A 384 -29.05 -15.63 0.04
N ALA A 385 -30.20 -16.16 -0.38
CA ALA A 385 -30.59 -16.17 -1.79
C ALA A 385 -30.75 -14.75 -2.35
N ILE A 386 -31.32 -13.83 -1.57
CA ILE A 386 -31.46 -12.43 -1.94
C ILE A 386 -30.06 -11.78 -2.02
N ALA A 387 -29.21 -12.02 -1.04
CA ALA A 387 -27.83 -11.53 -1.06
C ALA A 387 -27.06 -12.00 -2.30
N LYS A 388 -27.21 -13.29 -2.66
CA LYS A 388 -26.62 -13.88 -3.85
C LYS A 388 -27.16 -13.21 -5.13
N LYS A 389 -28.47 -13.07 -5.25
CA LYS A 389 -29.12 -12.40 -6.39
C LYS A 389 -28.61 -10.97 -6.60
N ILE A 390 -28.48 -10.20 -5.51
CA ILE A 390 -27.92 -8.83 -5.57
C ILE A 390 -26.46 -8.85 -5.99
N ALA A 391 -25.69 -9.78 -5.44
CA ALA A 391 -24.27 -9.92 -5.77
C ALA A 391 -24.02 -10.30 -7.23
N GLU A 392 -24.89 -11.10 -7.82
CA GLU A 392 -24.81 -11.54 -9.23
C GLU A 392 -25.16 -10.43 -10.24
N GLN A 393 -25.79 -9.34 -9.80
CA GLN A 393 -26.10 -8.17 -10.64
C GLN A 393 -24.85 -7.33 -10.94
N LYS A 394 -23.72 -7.96 -11.18
CA LYS A 394 -22.46 -7.27 -11.51
C LYS A 394 -22.25 -7.21 -13.02
N PRO A 395 -21.69 -6.10 -13.53
CA PRO A 395 -21.19 -6.09 -14.91
C PRO A 395 -20.09 -7.16 -15.03
N ALA A 396 -20.00 -7.78 -16.21
CA ALA A 396 -18.94 -8.75 -16.47
C ALA A 396 -17.56 -8.07 -16.27
N SER A 397 -16.69 -8.72 -15.48
CA SER A 397 -15.31 -8.27 -15.36
C SER A 397 -14.60 -8.38 -16.71
N LYS A 398 -13.90 -7.32 -17.12
CA LYS A 398 -13.05 -7.33 -18.32
C LYS A 398 -11.62 -7.78 -18.01
N VAL A 399 -11.33 -8.12 -16.77
CA VAL A 399 -9.99 -8.53 -16.34
C VAL A 399 -9.90 -10.05 -16.37
N ASP A 400 -9.12 -10.58 -17.29
CA ASP A 400 -8.74 -11.98 -17.27
C ASP A 400 -7.59 -12.20 -16.27
N LEU A 401 -7.95 -12.61 -15.09
CA LEU A 401 -7.00 -12.93 -14.02
C LEU A 401 -6.45 -14.35 -14.11
N ASN A 402 -7.01 -15.17 -14.99
CA ASN A 402 -6.48 -16.50 -15.28
C ASN A 402 -5.46 -16.46 -16.43
N ALA A 403 -5.29 -15.32 -17.07
CA ALA A 403 -4.19 -15.13 -17.99
C ALA A 403 -2.89 -15.36 -17.24
N THR A 404 -2.38 -16.58 -17.30
CA THR A 404 -1.02 -16.91 -16.87
C THR A 404 -0.10 -16.12 -17.75
N GLY A 405 0.36 -14.97 -17.26
CA GLY A 405 1.38 -14.20 -17.98
C GLY A 405 2.59 -15.08 -18.19
N LYS A 406 3.15 -15.07 -19.37
CA LYS A 406 4.47 -15.65 -19.67
C LYS A 406 5.56 -14.81 -18.97
N ALA A 407 5.49 -14.74 -17.64
CA ALA A 407 6.42 -13.95 -16.83
C ALA A 407 7.85 -14.51 -16.88
N GLU A 408 8.00 -15.81 -17.16
CA GLU A 408 9.30 -16.47 -17.19
C GLU A 408 10.17 -16.08 -18.39
N GLU A 409 9.58 -15.83 -19.55
CA GLU A 409 10.36 -15.46 -20.76
C GLU A 409 10.92 -14.03 -20.67
N ALA A 410 10.25 -13.11 -19.95
CA ALA A 410 10.75 -11.75 -19.75
C ALA A 410 11.91 -11.68 -18.74
N GLU A 411 12.10 -12.70 -17.92
CA GLU A 411 13.18 -12.76 -16.92
C GLU A 411 14.43 -13.53 -17.40
N ALA A 412 14.39 -14.18 -18.55
CA ALA A 412 15.44 -15.11 -18.98
C ALA A 412 16.73 -14.45 -19.46
N GLU A 413 16.68 -13.18 -19.90
CA GLU A 413 17.87 -12.52 -20.47
C GLU A 413 18.56 -11.58 -19.47
N PRO A 414 19.84 -11.80 -19.13
CA PRO A 414 20.62 -10.85 -18.35
C PRO A 414 20.89 -9.60 -19.19
N GLY A 415 20.29 -8.50 -18.80
CA GLY A 415 20.51 -7.19 -19.44
C GLY A 415 19.28 -6.56 -20.08
N THR A 416 18.18 -7.28 -20.19
CA THR A 416 16.92 -6.71 -20.66
C THR A 416 16.18 -6.02 -19.51
N VAL A 417 16.36 -4.72 -19.40
CA VAL A 417 15.33 -3.89 -18.78
C VAL A 417 14.15 -3.93 -19.75
N ALA A 418 13.20 -4.84 -19.50
CA ALA A 418 11.94 -4.80 -20.21
C ALA A 418 11.34 -3.42 -19.94
N ALA A 419 11.29 -2.56 -20.95
CA ALA A 419 10.42 -1.42 -20.94
C ALA A 419 9.06 -1.94 -20.51
N SER A 420 8.54 -1.46 -19.40
CA SER A 420 7.36 -1.96 -18.73
C SER A 420 6.23 -2.18 -19.75
N ARG A 421 6.00 -3.43 -20.12
CA ARG A 421 4.80 -3.83 -20.84
C ARG A 421 3.68 -3.89 -19.80
N PHE A 422 3.34 -2.73 -19.28
CA PHE A 422 2.14 -2.58 -18.48
C PHE A 422 0.93 -2.75 -19.39
N GLY A 423 0.10 -3.68 -19.01
CA GLY A 423 -1.21 -4.02 -19.50
C GLY A 423 -1.57 -3.50 -20.88
N THR A 424 -1.82 -4.38 -21.81
CA THR A 424 -2.45 -4.08 -23.09
C THR A 424 -3.86 -3.58 -22.91
N SER A 425 -3.99 -2.34 -22.48
CA SER A 425 -5.10 -1.52 -22.89
C SER A 425 -4.74 -0.98 -24.28
N LYS A 426 -5.46 -1.38 -25.33
CA LYS A 426 -5.35 -1.00 -26.77
C LYS A 426 -3.91 -0.78 -27.25
N PRO A 427 -3.52 -1.23 -28.44
CA PRO A 427 -2.21 -0.85 -28.98
C PRO A 427 -2.12 0.68 -28.89
N ALA A 428 -1.33 1.13 -27.91
CA ALA A 428 -0.95 2.52 -27.84
C ALA A 428 -0.38 2.87 -29.21
N ALA A 429 -0.74 4.05 -29.71
CA ALA A 429 -0.15 4.60 -30.92
C ALA A 429 1.34 4.28 -30.89
N LYS A 430 1.89 3.81 -32.05
CA LYS A 430 3.32 3.52 -32.20
C LYS A 430 4.12 4.48 -31.33
N PRO A 431 4.98 4.00 -30.42
CA PRO A 431 5.76 4.89 -29.58
C PRO A 431 6.42 5.93 -30.49
N ALA A 432 6.23 7.19 -30.17
CA ALA A 432 6.91 8.27 -30.87
C ALA A 432 8.39 7.92 -30.94
N LYS A 433 9.04 8.17 -32.10
CA LYS A 433 10.51 7.95 -32.21
C LYS A 433 11.17 8.60 -31.00
N PRO A 434 12.06 7.88 -30.29
CA PRO A 434 12.73 8.44 -29.13
C PRO A 434 13.41 9.74 -29.56
N THR A 435 12.97 10.83 -28.99
CA THR A 435 13.59 12.14 -29.23
C THR A 435 14.82 12.25 -28.35
N VAL A 436 15.94 12.63 -28.94
CA VAL A 436 17.13 13.03 -28.17
C VAL A 436 16.72 14.18 -27.26
N PRO A 437 16.97 14.12 -25.93
CA PRO A 437 16.59 15.19 -25.04
C PRO A 437 17.31 16.49 -25.45
N VAL A 438 16.56 17.58 -25.50
CA VAL A 438 17.08 18.90 -25.78
C VAL A 438 17.27 19.60 -24.44
N GLY A 439 18.51 19.91 -24.12
CA GLY A 439 18.85 20.73 -22.94
C GLY A 439 18.52 22.20 -23.14
N ASN A 440 18.66 22.97 -22.07
CA ASN A 440 18.42 24.42 -22.09
C ASN A 440 19.62 25.20 -22.64
N GLY A 441 20.80 24.57 -22.68
CA GLY A 441 22.04 25.21 -23.14
C GLY A 441 22.10 25.39 -24.66
N LYS A 442 22.89 26.34 -25.09
CA LYS A 442 23.22 26.58 -26.49
C LYS A 442 24.76 26.67 -26.65
N ALA A 443 25.25 26.10 -27.73
CA ALA A 443 26.70 26.08 -27.98
C ALA A 443 27.30 27.49 -28.10
N ASP A 444 26.51 28.44 -28.65
CA ASP A 444 26.87 29.83 -28.89
C ASP A 444 26.58 30.78 -27.70
N GLN A 445 25.97 30.26 -26.62
CA GLN A 445 25.67 31.02 -25.40
C GLN A 445 26.37 30.40 -24.19
N PRO A 446 27.69 30.62 -24.02
CA PRO A 446 28.44 29.97 -22.97
C PRO A 446 28.06 30.47 -21.56
N LEU A 447 28.04 29.56 -20.60
CA LEU A 447 27.85 29.86 -19.20
C LEU A 447 29.08 30.59 -18.65
N LYS A 448 28.86 31.76 -18.02
CA LYS A 448 29.93 32.66 -17.53
C LYS A 448 30.08 32.56 -16.01
N ALA A 449 31.28 32.84 -15.56
CA ALA A 449 31.57 32.95 -14.14
C ALA A 449 30.79 34.12 -13.50
N LYS A 450 30.21 33.85 -12.33
CA LYS A 450 29.67 34.87 -11.42
C LYS A 450 30.38 34.75 -10.08
N ALA A 451 30.94 35.84 -9.59
CA ALA A 451 31.73 35.86 -8.35
C ALA A 451 32.84 34.77 -8.29
N GLY A 452 33.54 34.55 -9.42
CA GLY A 452 34.61 33.56 -9.50
C GLY A 452 34.19 32.10 -9.64
N VAL A 453 32.89 31.81 -9.77
CA VAL A 453 32.34 30.46 -9.93
C VAL A 453 31.57 30.34 -11.25
N ILE A 454 31.86 29.32 -12.05
CA ILE A 454 31.03 28.92 -13.18
C ILE A 454 30.07 27.86 -12.63
N GLN A 455 28.81 28.25 -12.40
CA GLN A 455 27.73 27.34 -11.99
C GLN A 455 27.05 26.80 -13.23
N VAL A 456 26.89 25.47 -13.30
CA VAL A 456 26.27 24.77 -14.42
C VAL A 456 25.14 23.90 -13.87
N GLU A 457 23.91 24.18 -14.29
CA GLU A 457 22.79 23.26 -14.05
C GLU A 457 22.88 22.09 -15.03
N ALA A 458 22.60 20.87 -14.56
CA ALA A 458 22.78 19.70 -15.41
C ALA A 458 21.86 19.70 -16.64
N GLY A 459 20.74 20.42 -16.59
CA GLY A 459 19.84 20.64 -17.74
C GLY A 459 20.38 21.61 -18.80
N ASP A 460 21.46 22.30 -18.56
CA ASP A 460 22.03 23.32 -19.48
C ASP A 460 22.97 22.73 -20.53
N PHE A 461 22.92 21.43 -20.78
CA PHE A 461 23.64 20.82 -21.88
C PHE A 461 23.07 21.28 -23.24
N PHE A 462 23.91 21.40 -24.26
CA PHE A 462 23.49 21.70 -25.64
C PHE A 462 23.55 20.48 -26.57
N ALA A 463 24.26 19.43 -26.19
CA ALA A 463 24.33 18.18 -26.93
C ALA A 463 24.49 17.00 -25.96
N THR A 464 24.02 15.84 -26.39
CA THR A 464 24.11 14.59 -25.62
C THR A 464 24.22 13.37 -26.53
N ALA A 465 24.53 12.21 -25.95
CA ALA A 465 24.57 10.94 -26.68
C ALA A 465 23.30 10.70 -27.49
N GLY A 466 23.44 10.68 -28.81
CA GLY A 466 22.29 10.68 -29.73
C GLY A 466 21.67 9.33 -30.02
N LYS A 467 22.24 8.20 -29.53
CA LYS A 467 21.66 6.87 -29.75
C LYS A 467 20.69 6.51 -28.63
N PRO A 468 19.48 6.06 -28.98
CA PRO A 468 18.56 5.56 -27.98
C PRO A 468 19.18 4.38 -27.23
N ALA A 469 18.93 4.35 -25.96
CA ALA A 469 19.17 3.20 -25.14
C ALA A 469 18.23 2.03 -25.49
N TRP A 470 18.48 0.88 -24.93
CA TRP A 470 17.62 -0.29 -25.06
C TRP A 470 16.16 0.06 -24.69
N GLY A 471 15.20 -0.42 -25.45
CA GLY A 471 13.78 -0.11 -25.24
C GLY A 471 13.33 1.26 -25.79
N GLY A 472 14.19 1.97 -26.54
CA GLY A 472 13.84 3.23 -27.18
C GLY A 472 13.90 4.47 -26.28
N LEU A 473 14.39 4.36 -25.06
CA LEU A 473 14.61 5.49 -24.15
C LEU A 473 15.93 6.21 -24.51
N PRO A 474 16.04 7.54 -24.35
CA PRO A 474 17.30 8.25 -24.54
C PRO A 474 18.34 7.77 -23.52
N SER A 475 19.62 7.71 -23.93
CA SER A 475 20.72 7.28 -23.04
C SER A 475 20.87 8.19 -21.83
N VAL A 476 20.72 9.50 -22.04
CA VAL A 476 20.63 10.51 -20.99
C VAL A 476 19.21 11.01 -20.95
N MET A 477 18.57 10.98 -19.79
CA MET A 477 17.22 11.52 -19.60
C MET A 477 17.31 12.91 -18.98
N LEU A 478 16.51 13.84 -19.50
CA LEU A 478 16.29 15.15 -18.89
C LEU A 478 14.99 15.07 -18.07
N LEU A 479 15.09 15.33 -16.80
CA LEU A 479 13.98 15.19 -15.84
C LEU A 479 13.73 16.52 -15.14
N ASP A 480 12.46 16.79 -14.81
CA ASP A 480 12.12 17.83 -13.86
C ASP A 480 12.58 17.41 -12.46
N SER A 481 13.40 18.21 -11.83
CA SER A 481 13.89 17.90 -10.49
C SER A 481 12.84 18.26 -9.45
N TYR A 482 12.61 17.37 -8.50
CA TYR A 482 11.70 17.63 -7.39
C TYR A 482 12.12 18.87 -6.55
N SER A 483 13.42 19.17 -6.49
CA SER A 483 13.96 20.35 -5.84
C SER A 483 13.94 21.62 -6.72
N GLY A 484 13.21 21.60 -7.83
CA GLY A 484 13.14 22.68 -8.81
C GLY A 484 14.21 22.61 -9.90
N GLY A 485 13.95 23.22 -11.05
CA GLY A 485 14.82 23.18 -12.22
C GLY A 485 14.89 21.79 -12.86
N LYS A 486 15.97 21.55 -13.62
CA LYS A 486 16.19 20.29 -14.33
C LYS A 486 17.31 19.47 -13.69
N GLN A 487 17.29 18.17 -13.92
CA GLN A 487 18.38 17.23 -13.65
C GLN A 487 18.52 16.28 -14.82
N ILE A 488 19.70 15.70 -15.00
CA ILE A 488 19.90 14.61 -15.94
C ILE A 488 20.08 13.29 -15.20
N TYR A 489 19.66 12.21 -15.87
CA TYR A 489 19.83 10.86 -15.38
C TYR A 489 20.57 10.04 -16.43
N PHE A 490 21.79 9.61 -16.09
CA PHE A 490 22.55 8.62 -16.84
C PHE A 490 22.01 7.25 -16.50
N GLN A 491 21.43 6.57 -17.50
CA GLN A 491 20.72 5.33 -17.25
C GLN A 491 21.63 4.16 -16.87
N GLN A 492 21.05 3.17 -16.20
CA GLN A 492 21.68 1.88 -15.92
C GLN A 492 21.79 1.08 -17.22
N GLN A 493 22.78 1.39 -18.08
CA GLN A 493 22.94 0.72 -19.37
C GLN A 493 24.38 0.51 -19.79
N MET A 494 24.55 -0.36 -20.81
CA MET A 494 25.84 -0.73 -21.39
C MET A 494 26.46 0.34 -22.27
N GLN A 495 25.76 1.42 -22.57
CA GLN A 495 26.21 2.39 -23.54
C GLN A 495 26.93 3.56 -22.88
N PHE A 496 27.93 4.05 -23.58
CA PHE A 496 28.62 5.27 -23.27
C PHE A 496 27.65 6.47 -23.33
N GLN A 497 27.58 7.25 -22.27
CA GLN A 497 26.65 8.34 -22.10
C GLN A 497 27.41 9.62 -21.76
N TRP A 498 27.01 10.73 -22.37
CA TRP A 498 27.64 12.02 -22.18
C TRP A 498 26.66 13.18 -22.39
N ALA A 499 27.03 14.34 -21.83
CA ALA A 499 26.38 15.63 -22.03
C ALA A 499 27.43 16.73 -22.17
N ASP A 500 27.26 17.61 -23.16
CA ASP A 500 28.20 18.72 -23.50
C ASP A 500 27.64 20.06 -23.05
N TYR A 501 28.50 20.84 -22.42
CA TYR A 501 28.20 22.17 -21.89
C TYR A 501 29.12 23.20 -22.49
N SER A 502 28.60 24.38 -22.89
CA SER A 502 29.38 25.50 -23.34
C SER A 502 29.67 26.40 -22.14
N ILE A 503 30.95 26.62 -21.84
CA ILE A 503 31.42 27.47 -20.72
C ILE A 503 32.39 28.53 -21.21
N ASP A 504 32.39 29.71 -20.58
CA ASP A 504 33.36 30.78 -20.82
C ASP A 504 34.29 30.92 -19.60
N VAL A 505 35.50 30.44 -19.75
CA VAL A 505 36.52 30.40 -18.70
C VAL A 505 37.21 31.74 -18.62
N PRO A 506 37.16 32.46 -17.49
CA PRO A 506 37.68 33.84 -17.40
C PRO A 506 39.21 33.96 -17.47
N ALA A 507 39.94 32.95 -17.04
CA ALA A 507 41.40 32.93 -17.03
C ALA A 507 41.92 31.49 -17.19
N THR A 508 43.08 31.33 -17.84
CA THR A 508 43.79 30.04 -17.85
C THR A 508 44.33 29.75 -16.44
N GLY A 509 44.06 28.53 -15.94
CA GLY A 509 44.51 28.16 -14.60
C GLY A 509 43.96 26.85 -14.10
N SER A 510 44.17 26.60 -12.81
CA SER A 510 43.61 25.46 -12.07
C SER A 510 42.26 25.84 -11.49
N TYR A 511 41.29 24.94 -11.68
CA TYR A 511 39.94 25.03 -11.17
C TYR A 511 39.64 23.79 -10.32
N ALA A 512 38.75 23.93 -9.36
CA ALA A 512 38.18 22.83 -8.62
C ALA A 512 36.76 22.60 -9.11
N ILE A 513 36.45 21.37 -9.56
CA ILE A 513 35.08 20.96 -9.88
C ILE A 513 34.46 20.22 -8.71
N THR A 514 33.23 20.61 -8.35
CA THR A 514 32.32 19.85 -7.46
C THR A 514 31.04 19.53 -8.19
N MET A 515 30.44 18.38 -7.91
CA MET A 515 29.19 17.96 -8.52
C MET A 515 28.13 17.67 -7.46
N LYS A 516 26.89 18.13 -7.68
CA LYS A 516 25.73 17.69 -6.93
C LYS A 516 25.11 16.52 -7.66
N ALA A 517 25.34 15.32 -7.13
CA ALA A 517 24.98 14.08 -7.80
C ALA A 517 24.36 13.06 -6.82
N ALA A 518 23.76 12.01 -7.37
CA ALA A 518 23.26 10.88 -6.60
C ALA A 518 23.51 9.58 -7.37
N CYS A 519 23.85 8.52 -6.65
CA CYS A 519 23.90 7.15 -7.15
C CYS A 519 23.16 6.21 -6.19
N ILE A 520 22.74 5.01 -6.68
CA ILE A 520 21.72 4.27 -5.97
C ILE A 520 22.24 3.01 -5.26
N ASN A 521 23.19 2.28 -5.84
CA ASN A 521 23.53 0.94 -5.35
C ASN A 521 25.03 0.65 -5.23
N VAL A 522 25.89 1.44 -5.89
CA VAL A 522 27.36 1.33 -5.80
C VAL A 522 27.97 2.71 -6.01
N ASP A 523 29.23 2.86 -5.60
CA ASP A 523 30.04 4.03 -5.96
C ASP A 523 30.11 4.17 -7.49
N GLN A 524 30.08 5.39 -7.97
CA GLN A 524 30.08 5.72 -9.38
C GLN A 524 31.22 6.69 -9.71
N LEU A 525 31.48 6.87 -11.00
CA LEU A 525 32.49 7.78 -11.52
C LEU A 525 31.91 8.52 -12.72
N LEU A 526 32.13 9.84 -12.76
CA LEU A 526 31.97 10.65 -13.96
C LEU A 526 33.32 11.19 -14.41
N GLU A 527 33.56 11.19 -15.72
CA GLU A 527 34.71 11.80 -16.34
C GLU A 527 34.32 13.17 -16.88
N VAL A 528 35.23 14.14 -16.70
CA VAL A 528 35.13 15.47 -17.28
C VAL A 528 36.16 15.57 -18.38
N CYS A 529 35.71 15.95 -19.58
CA CYS A 529 36.60 16.02 -20.76
C CYS A 529 36.60 17.42 -21.37
N SER A 530 37.73 17.80 -21.92
CA SER A 530 37.88 18.91 -22.87
C SER A 530 38.20 18.30 -24.24
N GLY A 531 37.21 18.42 -25.17
CA GLY A 531 37.25 17.63 -26.40
C GLY A 531 37.18 16.12 -26.11
N THR A 532 38.17 15.37 -26.59
CA THR A 532 38.29 13.91 -26.34
C THR A 532 39.14 13.55 -25.12
N ASN A 533 39.81 14.53 -24.51
CA ASN A 533 40.78 14.31 -23.43
C ASN A 533 40.05 14.36 -22.07
N VAL A 534 40.19 13.28 -21.28
CA VAL A 534 39.75 13.27 -19.87
C VAL A 534 40.68 14.17 -19.06
N ILE A 535 40.12 15.23 -18.46
CA ILE A 535 40.88 16.24 -17.68
C ILE A 535 40.59 16.10 -16.17
N ALA A 536 39.52 15.43 -15.79
CA ALA A 536 39.22 15.09 -14.39
C ALA A 536 38.38 13.83 -14.29
N LYS A 537 38.49 13.13 -13.14
CA LYS A 537 37.66 12.02 -12.75
C LYS A 537 37.02 12.32 -11.40
N VAL A 538 35.72 12.37 -11.36
CA VAL A 538 34.94 12.74 -10.18
C VAL A 538 34.26 11.52 -9.61
N ASP A 539 34.69 11.08 -8.43
CA ASP A 539 34.07 9.98 -7.70
C ASP A 539 32.75 10.43 -7.09
N ILE A 540 31.72 9.61 -7.26
CA ILE A 540 30.41 9.79 -6.69
C ILE A 540 30.18 8.65 -5.71
N PRO A 541 30.41 8.87 -4.40
CA PRO A 541 30.18 7.86 -3.37
C PRO A 541 28.73 7.39 -3.35
N LEU A 542 28.52 6.15 -2.94
CA LEU A 542 27.17 5.60 -2.76
C LEU A 542 26.34 6.48 -1.85
N SER A 543 25.25 7.01 -2.39
CA SER A 543 24.36 7.93 -1.69
C SER A 543 22.96 7.38 -1.46
N PHE A 544 22.71 6.13 -1.85
CA PHE A 544 21.39 5.52 -1.82
C PHE A 544 20.29 6.40 -2.45
N GLY A 545 20.64 7.08 -3.55
CA GLY A 545 19.75 7.92 -4.32
C GLY A 545 19.49 9.32 -3.75
N LEU A 546 20.17 9.74 -2.71
CA LEU A 546 20.08 11.09 -2.15
C LEU A 546 21.16 12.00 -2.77
N TRP A 547 20.87 13.32 -2.82
CA TRP A 547 21.87 14.29 -3.31
C TRP A 547 23.07 14.38 -2.36
N ILE A 548 24.25 14.31 -2.95
CA ILE A 548 25.51 14.60 -2.28
C ILE A 548 26.30 15.64 -3.08
N GLU A 549 27.12 16.40 -2.40
CA GLU A 549 28.20 17.20 -3.01
C GLU A 549 29.46 16.34 -3.04
N THR A 550 30.07 16.20 -4.23
CA THR A 550 31.31 15.45 -4.36
C THR A 550 32.49 16.21 -3.75
N LYS A 551 33.57 15.50 -3.45
CA LYS A 551 34.84 16.16 -3.12
C LYS A 551 35.31 16.99 -4.32
N PRO A 552 35.96 18.18 -4.09
CA PRO A 552 36.52 18.99 -5.16
C PRO A 552 37.66 18.24 -5.87
N VAL A 553 37.60 18.20 -7.20
CA VAL A 553 38.64 17.61 -8.04
C VAL A 553 39.29 18.70 -8.86
N GLU A 554 40.63 18.71 -8.92
CA GLU A 554 41.39 19.72 -9.69
C GLU A 554 41.40 19.39 -11.18
N LEU A 555 41.23 20.42 -12.01
CA LEU A 555 41.38 20.34 -13.45
C LEU A 555 41.98 21.65 -13.98
N LYS A 556 42.62 21.56 -15.14
CA LYS A 556 43.20 22.73 -15.81
C LYS A 556 42.32 23.15 -16.97
N LEU A 557 41.97 24.43 -17.03
CA LEU A 557 41.21 25.03 -18.13
C LEU A 557 41.97 26.18 -18.76
N ALA A 558 41.84 26.32 -20.08
CA ALA A 558 42.34 27.48 -20.82
C ALA A 558 41.31 28.61 -20.77
N LYS A 559 41.72 29.85 -20.87
CA LYS A 559 40.83 31.01 -21.00
C LYS A 559 40.00 30.94 -22.27
N GLY A 560 38.74 31.36 -22.19
CA GLY A 560 37.82 31.51 -23.31
C GLY A 560 36.72 30.48 -23.38
N VAL A 561 35.95 30.53 -24.44
CA VAL A 561 34.80 29.63 -24.65
C VAL A 561 35.30 28.24 -25.03
N GLN A 562 34.78 27.25 -24.34
CA GLN A 562 35.10 25.85 -24.60
C GLN A 562 33.94 24.90 -24.24
N THR A 563 33.99 23.74 -24.87
CA THR A 563 33.04 22.64 -24.56
C THR A 563 33.61 21.78 -23.44
N LEU A 564 32.86 21.67 -22.37
CA LEU A 564 33.12 20.73 -21.29
C LEU A 564 32.14 19.57 -21.40
N ARG A 565 32.67 18.36 -21.52
CA ARG A 565 31.86 17.14 -21.56
C ARG A 565 31.85 16.45 -20.19
N VAL A 566 30.68 16.09 -19.72
CA VAL A 566 30.52 15.18 -18.57
C VAL A 566 30.02 13.83 -19.09
N GLN A 567 30.73 12.75 -18.78
CA GLN A 567 30.47 11.43 -19.36
C GLN A 567 30.63 10.29 -18.36
N THR A 568 30.01 9.16 -18.66
CA THR A 568 30.30 7.89 -18.00
C THR A 568 31.57 7.27 -18.59
N PRO A 569 32.43 6.57 -17.81
CA PRO A 569 33.61 5.90 -18.34
C PRO A 569 33.30 4.89 -19.42
N VAL A 570 34.09 4.84 -20.49
CA VAL A 570 33.92 3.88 -21.60
C VAL A 570 34.22 2.44 -21.18
N SER A 571 35.13 2.25 -20.22
CA SER A 571 35.68 0.95 -19.82
C SER A 571 34.78 0.11 -18.90
N VAL A 572 33.66 0.66 -18.43
CA VAL A 572 32.83 0.04 -17.37
C VAL A 572 31.64 -0.74 -17.94
N ALA A 573 31.73 -1.21 -19.18
CA ALA A 573 30.65 -1.89 -19.89
C ALA A 573 30.14 -3.20 -19.26
N GLN A 574 30.85 -3.80 -18.31
CA GLN A 574 30.53 -5.15 -17.80
C GLN A 574 29.66 -5.19 -16.52
N GLU A 575 29.43 -4.07 -15.84
CA GLU A 575 28.60 -4.00 -14.62
C GLU A 575 27.40 -3.05 -14.75
N ASN A 576 26.69 -3.14 -15.84
CA ASN A 576 25.71 -2.13 -16.28
C ASN A 576 24.50 -1.94 -15.37
N HIS A 577 24.05 -3.02 -14.76
CA HIS A 577 22.89 -3.04 -13.88
C HIS A 577 23.13 -2.36 -12.52
N LYS A 578 24.37 -2.09 -12.19
CA LYS A 578 24.76 -1.38 -10.97
C LYS A 578 24.92 0.12 -11.15
N ARG A 579 24.71 0.63 -12.36
CA ARG A 579 24.87 2.04 -12.67
C ARG A 579 23.55 2.77 -12.57
N GLY A 580 23.65 4.03 -12.61
CA GLY A 580 22.60 5.00 -12.60
C GLY A 580 23.10 6.18 -11.80
N ILE A 581 23.23 7.32 -12.46
CA ILE A 581 23.70 8.55 -11.85
C ILE A 581 22.68 9.63 -12.16
N ALA A 582 22.17 10.28 -11.14
CA ALA A 582 21.46 11.53 -11.28
C ALA A 582 22.47 12.66 -11.04
N LEU A 583 22.50 13.63 -11.95
CA LEU A 583 23.32 14.84 -11.83
C LEU A 583 22.40 16.06 -11.81
N LYS A 584 22.52 16.88 -10.77
CA LYS A 584 21.74 18.11 -10.60
C LYS A 584 22.47 19.33 -11.13
N SER A 585 23.73 19.46 -10.77
CA SER A 585 24.57 20.61 -11.15
C SER A 585 26.02 20.28 -10.91
N PHE A 586 26.90 21.13 -11.43
CA PHE A 586 28.31 21.19 -11.05
C PHE A 586 28.81 22.62 -11.02
N ALA A 587 29.85 22.84 -10.27
CA ALA A 587 30.49 24.17 -10.13
C ALA A 587 31.99 24.07 -10.38
N LEU A 588 32.54 25.06 -11.09
CA LEU A 588 33.95 25.24 -11.32
C LEU A 588 34.40 26.51 -10.59
N LYS A 589 35.26 26.36 -9.61
CA LYS A 589 35.80 27.47 -8.81
C LYS A 589 37.29 27.60 -9.05
N THR A 590 37.77 28.81 -9.28
CA THR A 590 39.22 29.12 -9.36
C THR A 590 39.88 28.72 -8.04
N LYS A 591 41.04 28.06 -8.14
CA LYS A 591 41.91 27.78 -6.98
C LYS A 591 42.73 28.97 -6.58
#